data_851f76ea01b8c0024524954dbfd4847e
#
_entry.id   851f76ea01b8c0024524954dbfd4847e
#
_cell.length_a   1.000
_cell.length_b   1.000
_cell.length_c   1.000
_cell.angle_alpha   90.00
_cell.angle_beta   90.00
_cell.angle_gamma   90.00
#
_symmetry.space_group_name_H-M   'P 1'
#
loop_
_entity.id
_entity.type
_entity.pdbx_description
1 polymer ?
#
loop_
_entity_poly.entity_id
_entity_poly.type
_entity_poly.pdbx_seq_one_letter_code
_entity_poly.pdbx_strand_id
1 'polypeptide(L)'
;GVLFKGGDKIEMASKINHIIFDKTGTLTKGKPFIVDYKNYDDHSFLLRIAASLEKESRHPIADALIQEAKKQNLSLFPIKKIVTHSGRGISGELDSIDGLINIGNIEWLLSKGIIIDSDAKKVIENEETKTNTIIGVSIKDKLLGFIFLGDLLRDDSIKTVQNLRKNKFKINILSGDRKQTVLALAKKIGFKESEVKWDLLPEMKLKTIENLKI
;
A
#
# COMPACT_ATOMS: atom_id res chain seq x y z
N GLY A 1 -19.70 -12.80 -12.03
CA GLY A 1 -20.85 -13.17 -11.24
C GLY A 1 -20.47 -13.49 -9.80
N VAL A 2 -21.46 -13.57 -8.91
CA VAL A 2 -21.28 -13.99 -7.51
C VAL A 2 -21.93 -15.34 -7.33
N LEU A 3 -21.19 -16.30 -6.76
CA LEU A 3 -21.70 -17.63 -6.44
C LEU A 3 -22.02 -17.69 -4.93
N PHE A 4 -23.28 -17.97 -4.59
CA PHE A 4 -23.68 -18.24 -3.22
C PHE A 4 -23.64 -19.74 -2.94
N LYS A 5 -22.96 -20.14 -1.86
CA LYS A 5 -22.87 -21.52 -1.40
C LYS A 5 -24.04 -21.83 -0.45
N GLY A 6 -25.26 -21.90 -1.00
CA GLY A 6 -26.48 -22.25 -0.25
C GLY A 6 -27.46 -21.09 -0.05
N GLY A 7 -28.72 -21.40 0.16
CA GLY A 7 -29.80 -20.44 0.35
C GLY A 7 -29.68 -19.65 1.68
N ASP A 8 -29.12 -20.30 2.72
CA ASP A 8 -28.80 -19.68 4.01
C ASP A 8 -27.89 -18.45 3.86
N LYS A 9 -26.93 -18.51 2.92
CA LYS A 9 -26.01 -17.38 2.66
C LYS A 9 -26.72 -16.20 1.99
N ILE A 10 -27.71 -16.47 1.17
CA ILE A 10 -28.54 -15.41 0.57
C ILE A 10 -29.38 -14.72 1.65
N GLU A 11 -30.00 -15.52 2.54
CA GLU A 11 -30.75 -14.98 3.67
C GLU A 11 -29.87 -14.14 4.62
N MET A 12 -28.68 -14.62 4.95
CA MET A 12 -27.71 -13.85 5.73
C MET A 12 -27.30 -12.55 5.02
N ALA A 13 -27.08 -12.59 3.71
CA ALA A 13 -26.72 -11.40 2.93
C ALA A 13 -27.84 -10.33 2.95
N SER A 14 -29.11 -10.73 3.01
CA SER A 14 -30.25 -9.80 3.10
C SER A 14 -30.31 -9.05 4.43
N LYS A 15 -29.67 -9.57 5.47
CA LYS A 15 -29.63 -8.95 6.83
C LYS A 15 -28.43 -8.02 7.03
N ILE A 16 -27.52 -7.93 6.05
CA ILE A 16 -26.34 -7.05 6.14
C ILE A 16 -26.81 -5.60 6.14
N ASN A 17 -26.32 -4.84 7.11
CA ASN A 17 -26.56 -3.40 7.23
C ASN A 17 -25.25 -2.59 7.31
N HIS A 18 -24.10 -3.27 7.39
CA HIS A 18 -22.80 -2.67 7.51
C HIS A 18 -21.80 -3.31 6.54
N ILE A 19 -21.15 -2.49 5.74
CA ILE A 19 -20.17 -2.93 4.73
C ILE A 19 -18.83 -2.27 5.03
N ILE A 20 -17.79 -3.11 5.07
CA ILE A 20 -16.43 -2.69 5.32
C ILE A 20 -15.62 -2.95 4.06
N PHE A 21 -15.02 -1.90 3.53
CA PHE A 21 -14.16 -1.96 2.36
C PHE A 21 -12.69 -2.06 2.75
N ASP A 22 -11.97 -2.97 2.12
CA ASP A 22 -10.53 -2.79 1.97
C ASP A 22 -10.26 -1.76 0.86
N LYS A 23 -9.16 -1.00 0.98
CA LYS A 23 -8.79 -0.02 -0.04
C LYS A 23 -8.30 -0.70 -1.30
N THR A 24 -7.20 -1.45 -1.15
CA THR A 24 -6.43 -1.98 -2.28
C THR A 24 -7.10 -3.18 -2.92
N GLY A 25 -7.30 -3.14 -4.23
CA GLY A 25 -7.96 -4.22 -4.98
C GLY A 25 -9.48 -4.29 -4.83
N THR A 26 -10.08 -3.50 -3.93
CA THR A 26 -11.53 -3.42 -3.72
C THR A 26 -12.08 -2.08 -4.18
N LEU A 27 -11.70 -0.96 -3.57
CA LEU A 27 -12.05 0.39 -4.03
C LEU A 27 -11.13 0.87 -5.16
N THR A 28 -9.93 0.31 -5.24
CA THR A 28 -8.97 0.52 -6.31
C THR A 28 -8.84 -0.72 -7.19
N LYS A 29 -8.20 -0.58 -8.36
CA LYS A 29 -8.00 -1.70 -9.31
C LYS A 29 -6.99 -2.73 -8.80
N GLY A 30 -6.23 -2.42 -7.74
CA GLY A 30 -5.19 -3.29 -7.18
C GLY A 30 -4.03 -3.52 -8.14
N LYS A 31 -3.83 -2.60 -9.06
CA LYS A 31 -2.73 -2.58 -10.03
C LYS A 31 -1.93 -1.30 -9.83
N PRO A 32 -1.05 -1.27 -8.83
CA PRO A 32 -0.22 -0.10 -8.59
C PRO A 32 0.69 0.16 -9.79
N PHE A 33 1.00 1.42 -9.98
CA PHE A 33 1.96 1.87 -10.98
C PHE A 33 2.84 2.96 -10.37
N ILE A 34 4.05 3.10 -10.85
CA ILE A 34 4.95 4.13 -10.38
C ILE A 34 4.51 5.47 -10.94
N VAL A 35 4.31 6.44 -10.05
CA VAL A 35 3.91 7.81 -10.38
C VAL A 35 5.13 8.69 -10.50
N ASP A 36 6.07 8.55 -9.54
CA ASP A 36 7.26 9.39 -9.44
C ASP A 36 8.31 8.75 -8.53
N TYR A 37 9.51 9.32 -8.51
CA TYR A 37 10.63 8.97 -7.66
C TYR A 37 11.16 10.22 -6.95
N LYS A 38 11.64 10.05 -5.74
CA LYS A 38 12.54 11.00 -5.10
C LYS A 38 13.77 10.25 -4.64
N ASN A 39 14.88 10.50 -5.27
CA ASN A 39 16.16 9.87 -4.99
C ASN A 39 17.20 10.93 -4.59
N TYR A 40 18.22 10.49 -3.88
CA TYR A 40 19.32 11.34 -3.42
C TYR A 40 20.61 11.13 -4.23
N ASP A 41 20.65 10.06 -5.05
CA ASP A 41 21.80 9.75 -5.91
C ASP A 41 21.34 9.43 -7.34
N ASP A 42 20.92 8.18 -7.61
CA ASP A 42 20.53 7.69 -8.94
C ASP A 42 19.19 6.95 -8.88
N HIS A 43 18.20 7.42 -9.66
CA HIS A 43 16.87 6.80 -9.70
C HIS A 43 16.89 5.41 -10.35
N SER A 44 17.76 5.17 -11.32
CA SER A 44 17.89 3.85 -11.96
C SER A 44 18.42 2.82 -10.96
N PHE A 45 19.37 3.22 -10.12
CA PHE A 45 19.87 2.39 -9.04
C PHE A 45 18.80 2.13 -7.98
N LEU A 46 18.04 3.15 -7.57
CA LEU A 46 16.94 3.04 -6.63
C LEU A 46 15.88 2.02 -7.11
N LEU A 47 15.43 2.18 -8.36
CA LEU A 47 14.45 1.28 -8.96
C LEU A 47 15.00 -0.14 -9.11
N ARG A 48 16.24 -0.26 -9.54
CA ARG A 48 16.90 -1.55 -9.75
C ARG A 48 17.03 -2.34 -8.45
N ILE A 49 17.43 -1.69 -7.35
CA ILE A 49 17.47 -2.29 -6.01
C ILE A 49 16.08 -2.73 -5.58
N ALA A 50 15.09 -1.85 -5.73
CA ALA A 50 13.72 -2.12 -5.35
C ALA A 50 13.13 -3.32 -6.10
N ALA A 51 13.24 -3.33 -7.41
CA ALA A 51 12.76 -4.43 -8.25
C ALA A 51 13.50 -5.75 -7.97
N SER A 52 14.77 -5.68 -7.60
CA SER A 52 15.58 -6.88 -7.29
C SER A 52 15.12 -7.55 -6.00
N LEU A 53 14.85 -6.79 -4.95
CA LEU A 53 14.32 -7.32 -3.68
C LEU A 53 12.92 -7.92 -3.83
N GLU A 54 12.09 -7.29 -4.61
CA GLU A 54 10.70 -7.69 -4.83
C GLU A 54 10.54 -8.78 -5.90
N LYS A 55 11.64 -9.25 -6.53
CA LYS A 55 11.61 -10.18 -7.68
C LYS A 55 10.78 -11.44 -7.43
N GLU A 56 10.81 -11.98 -6.22
CA GLU A 56 10.11 -13.21 -5.86
C GLU A 56 8.82 -12.95 -5.06
N SER A 57 8.53 -11.69 -4.81
CA SER A 57 7.32 -11.28 -4.11
C SER A 57 6.08 -11.43 -5.00
N ARG A 58 4.97 -11.83 -4.39
CA ARG A 58 3.65 -11.87 -5.06
C ARG A 58 2.81 -10.63 -4.77
N HIS A 59 3.41 -9.62 -4.16
CA HIS A 59 2.70 -8.39 -3.83
C HIS A 59 2.46 -7.56 -5.11
N PRO A 60 1.30 -6.91 -5.30
CA PRO A 60 1.05 -6.09 -6.50
C PRO A 60 2.09 -5.00 -6.75
N ILE A 61 2.73 -4.49 -5.70
CA ILE A 61 3.83 -3.53 -5.77
C ILE A 61 5.05 -4.11 -6.52
N ALA A 62 5.35 -5.39 -6.30
CA ALA A 62 6.45 -6.06 -6.97
C ALA A 62 6.29 -6.04 -8.49
N ASP A 63 5.08 -6.33 -8.97
CA ASP A 63 4.79 -6.28 -10.41
C ASP A 63 5.04 -4.89 -11.00
N ALA A 64 4.64 -3.83 -10.30
CA ALA A 64 4.87 -2.45 -10.74
C ALA A 64 6.37 -2.12 -10.84
N LEU A 65 7.15 -2.47 -9.83
CA LEU A 65 8.60 -2.25 -9.78
C LEU A 65 9.33 -3.03 -10.88
N ILE A 66 9.00 -4.32 -11.04
CA ILE A 66 9.63 -5.20 -12.04
C ILE A 66 9.27 -4.76 -13.46
N GLN A 67 8.03 -4.41 -13.73
CA GLN A 67 7.61 -3.93 -15.05
C GLN A 67 8.32 -2.63 -15.42
N GLU A 68 8.45 -1.70 -14.48
CA GLU A 68 9.14 -0.44 -14.73
C GLU A 68 10.65 -0.65 -14.93
N ALA A 69 11.29 -1.50 -14.14
CA ALA A 69 12.69 -1.88 -14.35
C ALA A 69 12.92 -2.52 -15.74
N LYS A 70 12.00 -3.37 -16.19
CA LYS A 70 12.03 -3.94 -17.55
C LYS A 70 11.91 -2.89 -18.64
N LYS A 71 10.98 -1.93 -18.51
CA LYS A 71 10.82 -0.83 -19.48
C LYS A 71 12.09 0.01 -19.62
N GLN A 72 12.80 0.20 -18.52
CA GLN A 72 14.06 0.92 -18.49
C GLN A 72 15.28 0.04 -18.82
N ASN A 73 15.08 -1.23 -19.24
CA ASN A 73 16.13 -2.20 -19.54
C ASN A 73 17.14 -2.42 -18.39
N LEU A 74 16.69 -2.33 -17.13
CA LEU A 74 17.53 -2.50 -15.96
C LEU A 74 17.70 -4.01 -15.64
N SER A 75 18.95 -4.47 -15.58
CA SER A 75 19.27 -5.82 -15.12
C SER A 75 19.13 -5.91 -13.60
N LEU A 76 18.39 -6.87 -13.08
CA LEU A 76 18.21 -7.04 -11.63
C LEU A 76 19.46 -7.59 -10.95
N PHE A 77 19.67 -7.18 -9.70
CA PHE A 77 20.76 -7.69 -8.87
C PHE A 77 20.42 -9.08 -8.28
N PRO A 78 21.43 -9.92 -8.04
CA PRO A 78 21.25 -11.20 -7.34
C PRO A 78 21.19 -10.97 -5.81
N ILE A 79 20.01 -10.58 -5.31
CA ILE A 79 19.80 -10.36 -3.87
C ILE A 79 19.75 -11.72 -3.15
N LYS A 80 20.34 -11.78 -1.95
CA LYS A 80 20.38 -12.94 -1.07
C LYS A 80 19.68 -12.65 0.25
N LYS A 81 19.38 -13.71 1.02
CA LYS A 81 18.79 -13.62 2.36
C LYS A 81 17.55 -12.72 2.43
N ILE A 82 16.69 -12.89 1.46
CA ILE A 82 15.45 -12.10 1.37
C ILE A 82 14.51 -12.49 2.52
N VAL A 83 14.06 -11.50 3.28
CA VAL A 83 13.10 -11.65 4.39
C VAL A 83 11.93 -10.71 4.19
N THR A 84 10.73 -11.27 4.10
CA THR A 84 9.48 -10.50 4.03
C THR A 84 8.97 -10.20 5.43
N HIS A 85 8.66 -8.93 5.69
CA HIS A 85 8.06 -8.43 6.92
C HIS A 85 6.61 -8.04 6.64
N SER A 86 5.68 -8.93 6.99
CA SER A 86 4.26 -8.81 6.61
C SER A 86 3.66 -7.43 6.94
N GLY A 87 3.09 -6.77 5.93
CA GLY A 87 2.47 -5.45 6.03
C GLY A 87 3.45 -4.29 6.27
N ARG A 88 4.77 -4.54 6.24
CA ARG A 88 5.81 -3.55 6.55
C ARG A 88 6.78 -3.34 5.40
N GLY A 89 7.36 -4.41 4.88
CA GLY A 89 8.37 -4.33 3.82
C GLY A 89 9.14 -5.62 3.61
N ILE A 90 10.26 -5.51 2.94
CA ILE A 90 11.16 -6.61 2.59
C ILE A 90 12.62 -6.18 2.79
N SER A 91 13.47 -7.08 3.22
CA SER A 91 14.90 -6.84 3.37
C SER A 91 15.73 -7.93 2.71
N GLY A 92 16.98 -7.63 2.36
CA GLY A 92 17.91 -8.59 1.77
C GLY A 92 19.32 -8.05 1.67
N GLU A 93 20.25 -8.88 1.21
CA GLU A 93 21.67 -8.56 1.09
C GLU A 93 22.14 -8.69 -0.36
N LEU A 94 23.07 -7.86 -0.76
CA LEU A 94 23.75 -7.91 -2.06
C LEU A 94 25.26 -7.96 -1.81
N ASP A 95 25.97 -8.96 -2.33
CA ASP A 95 27.39 -9.18 -2.06
C ASP A 95 28.30 -7.97 -2.41
N SER A 96 27.88 -7.17 -3.38
CA SER A 96 28.63 -5.95 -3.80
C SER A 96 28.33 -4.73 -2.93
N ILE A 97 27.41 -4.82 -1.97
CA ILE A 97 26.98 -3.72 -1.12
C ILE A 97 27.06 -4.19 0.34
N ASP A 98 27.88 -3.50 1.11
CA ASP A 98 27.97 -3.77 2.54
C ASP A 98 26.72 -3.24 3.26
N GLY A 99 26.00 -4.16 3.91
CA GLY A 99 24.83 -3.89 4.74
C GLY A 99 23.50 -4.35 4.18
N LEU A 100 22.52 -4.33 5.06
CA LEU A 100 21.16 -4.77 4.77
C LEU A 100 20.44 -3.72 3.91
N ILE A 101 19.78 -4.19 2.86
CA ILE A 101 18.91 -3.38 2.02
C ILE A 101 17.50 -3.55 2.52
N ASN A 102 16.75 -2.45 2.69
CA ASN A 102 15.35 -2.48 3.12
C ASN A 102 14.48 -1.70 2.14
N ILE A 103 13.28 -2.25 1.88
CA ILE A 103 12.21 -1.59 1.14
C ILE A 103 10.95 -1.73 1.96
N GLY A 104 10.24 -0.65 2.21
CA GLY A 104 8.98 -0.73 2.95
C GLY A 104 8.35 0.62 3.26
N ASN A 105 7.32 0.56 4.09
CA ASN A 105 6.67 1.77 4.57
C ASN A 105 7.59 2.60 5.48
N ILE A 106 7.28 3.86 5.61
CA ILE A 106 8.14 4.83 6.31
C ILE A 106 8.27 4.49 7.80
N GLU A 107 7.19 4.07 8.45
CA GLU A 107 7.18 3.73 9.88
C GLU A 107 8.11 2.56 10.17
N TRP A 108 8.09 1.56 9.30
CA TRP A 108 8.97 0.41 9.44
C TRP A 108 10.44 0.78 9.24
N LEU A 109 10.76 1.62 8.25
CA LEU A 109 12.13 2.10 8.04
C LEU A 109 12.62 2.90 9.26
N LEU A 110 11.79 3.78 9.81
CA LEU A 110 12.11 4.50 11.06
C LEU A 110 12.36 3.55 12.21
N SER A 111 11.55 2.50 12.36
CA SER A 111 11.73 1.47 13.39
C SER A 111 13.03 0.67 13.24
N LYS A 112 13.63 0.67 12.05
CA LYS A 112 14.94 0.08 11.75
C LYS A 112 16.11 1.04 12.00
N GLY A 113 15.82 2.26 12.46
CA GLY A 113 16.84 3.28 12.68
C GLY A 113 17.27 4.03 11.42
N ILE A 114 16.53 3.91 10.31
CA ILE A 114 16.84 4.65 9.09
C ILE A 114 16.60 6.14 9.34
N ILE A 115 17.61 6.95 9.05
CA ILE A 115 17.57 8.39 9.24
C ILE A 115 16.81 9.04 8.09
N ILE A 116 15.74 9.73 8.43
CA ILE A 116 14.92 10.53 7.51
C ILE A 116 15.13 12.01 7.88
N ASP A 117 15.86 12.75 7.05
CA ASP A 117 16.17 14.15 7.27
C ASP A 117 14.95 15.07 7.08
N SER A 118 15.15 16.37 7.31
CA SER A 118 14.07 17.37 7.22
C SER A 118 13.50 17.50 5.80
N ASP A 119 14.34 17.34 4.77
CA ASP A 119 13.90 17.49 3.39
C ASP A 119 13.14 16.25 2.92
N ALA A 120 13.58 15.05 3.33
CA ALA A 120 12.83 13.83 3.15
C ALA A 120 11.46 13.86 3.83
N LYS A 121 11.37 14.43 5.05
CA LYS A 121 10.08 14.63 5.74
C LYS A 121 9.12 15.51 4.96
N LYS A 122 9.60 16.65 4.44
CA LYS A 122 8.79 17.55 3.58
C LYS A 122 8.26 16.83 2.34
N VAL A 123 9.09 15.99 1.72
CA VAL A 123 8.67 15.17 0.55
C VAL A 123 7.55 14.21 0.94
N ILE A 124 7.69 13.52 2.06
CA ILE A 124 6.65 12.63 2.58
C ILE A 124 5.35 13.38 2.83
N GLU A 125 5.40 14.51 3.55
CA GLU A 125 4.24 15.34 3.86
C GLU A 125 3.53 15.85 2.59
N ASN A 126 4.27 16.29 1.58
CA ASN A 126 3.72 16.72 0.31
C ASN A 126 3.04 15.58 -0.46
N GLU A 127 3.61 14.37 -0.46
CA GLU A 127 3.02 13.21 -1.13
C GLU A 127 1.83 12.62 -0.38
N GLU A 128 1.78 12.75 0.95
CA GLU A 128 0.65 12.31 1.76
C GLU A 128 -0.66 13.05 1.45
N THR A 129 -0.56 14.28 0.95
CA THR A 129 -1.75 15.02 0.46
C THR A 129 -2.30 14.43 -0.84
N LYS A 130 -1.51 13.63 -1.55
CA LYS A 130 -1.88 12.87 -2.73
C LYS A 130 -2.34 11.46 -2.30
N THR A 131 -3.02 10.76 -3.19
CA THR A 131 -3.51 9.39 -2.92
C THR A 131 -2.44 8.31 -3.11
N ASN A 132 -1.16 8.68 -3.19
CA ASN A 132 -0.05 7.79 -3.49
C ASN A 132 0.41 7.00 -2.26
N THR A 133 0.78 5.75 -2.48
CA THR A 133 1.52 4.95 -1.49
C THR A 133 3.00 5.29 -1.60
N ILE A 134 3.65 5.56 -0.47
CA ILE A 134 5.07 5.90 -0.40
C ILE A 134 5.85 4.67 0.05
N ILE A 135 6.86 4.29 -0.73
CA ILE A 135 7.82 3.25 -0.37
C ILE A 135 9.19 3.89 -0.23
N GLY A 136 9.83 3.70 0.91
CA GLY A 136 11.22 4.06 1.12
C GLY A 136 12.16 2.90 0.79
N VAL A 137 13.34 3.24 0.29
CA VAL A 137 14.44 2.29 0.02
C VAL A 137 15.66 2.75 0.78
N SER A 138 16.31 1.86 1.50
CA SER A 138 17.52 2.16 2.27
C SER A 138 18.58 1.08 2.14
N ILE A 139 19.83 1.46 2.38
CA ILE A 139 20.97 0.57 2.59
C ILE A 139 21.58 0.92 3.93
N LYS A 140 21.71 -0.06 4.83
CA LYS A 140 22.07 0.15 6.24
C LYS A 140 21.09 1.15 6.89
N ASP A 141 21.61 2.24 7.43
CA ASP A 141 20.90 3.35 8.06
C ASP A 141 20.61 4.54 7.12
N LYS A 142 21.16 4.48 5.88
CA LYS A 142 21.02 5.57 4.89
C LYS A 142 19.80 5.35 4.00
N LEU A 143 18.91 6.34 3.96
CA LEU A 143 17.84 6.40 2.97
C LEU A 143 18.40 6.70 1.58
N LEU A 144 18.07 5.88 0.59
CA LEU A 144 18.41 6.12 -0.82
C LEU A 144 17.38 7.00 -1.50
N GLY A 145 16.11 6.87 -1.12
CA GLY A 145 15.02 7.63 -1.69
C GLY A 145 13.66 7.00 -1.50
N PHE A 146 12.70 7.54 -2.24
CA PHE A 146 11.30 7.10 -2.23
C PHE A 146 10.81 6.74 -3.63
N ILE A 147 9.90 5.80 -3.69
CA ILE A 147 9.12 5.45 -4.88
C ILE A 147 7.66 5.72 -4.55
N PHE A 148 7.00 6.51 -5.37
CA PHE A 148 5.59 6.88 -5.20
C PHE A 148 4.73 6.02 -6.11
N LEU A 149 3.78 5.31 -5.52
CA LEU A 149 2.91 4.39 -6.23
C LEU A 149 1.47 4.89 -6.20
N GLY A 150 0.88 5.05 -7.36
CA GLY A 150 -0.54 5.28 -7.55
C GLY A 150 -1.30 3.95 -7.71
N ASP A 151 -2.56 3.94 -7.33
CA ASP A 151 -3.49 2.87 -7.67
C ASP A 151 -4.81 3.49 -8.13
N LEU A 152 -5.23 3.12 -9.33
CA LEU A 152 -6.42 3.69 -9.92
C LEU A 152 -7.68 3.25 -9.18
N LEU A 153 -8.55 4.20 -8.89
CA LEU A 153 -9.89 3.89 -8.44
C LEU A 153 -10.62 3.02 -9.49
N ARG A 154 -11.44 2.10 -9.00
CA ARG A 154 -12.37 1.42 -9.89
C ARG A 154 -13.43 2.42 -10.36
N ASP A 155 -13.85 2.26 -11.59
CA ASP A 155 -14.75 3.20 -12.26
C ASP A 155 -16.13 3.29 -11.58
N ASP A 156 -16.50 2.23 -10.86
CA ASP A 156 -17.78 2.08 -10.14
C ASP A 156 -17.70 2.43 -8.63
N SER A 157 -16.52 2.66 -8.06
CA SER A 157 -16.34 2.85 -6.61
C SER A 157 -17.17 4.00 -6.05
N ILE A 158 -17.13 5.16 -6.71
CA ILE A 158 -17.88 6.35 -6.25
C ILE A 158 -19.39 6.06 -6.28
N LYS A 159 -19.87 5.51 -7.40
CA LYS A 159 -21.30 5.19 -7.58
C LYS A 159 -21.77 4.14 -6.58
N THR A 160 -20.94 3.13 -6.32
CA THR A 160 -21.23 2.07 -5.34
C THR A 160 -21.38 2.65 -3.94
N VAL A 161 -20.45 3.49 -3.49
CA VAL A 161 -20.52 4.14 -2.18
C VAL A 161 -21.77 5.03 -2.05
N GLN A 162 -22.09 5.82 -3.08
CA GLN A 162 -23.30 6.64 -3.11
C GLN A 162 -24.59 5.80 -3.01
N ASN A 163 -24.66 4.69 -3.76
CA ASN A 163 -25.80 3.78 -3.72
C ASN A 163 -25.97 3.11 -2.36
N LEU A 164 -24.89 2.68 -1.73
CA LEU A 164 -24.94 2.08 -0.40
C LEU A 164 -25.44 3.09 0.66
N ARG A 165 -24.96 4.34 0.61
CA ARG A 165 -25.46 5.41 1.48
C ARG A 165 -26.96 5.68 1.27
N LYS A 166 -27.38 5.77 0.00
CA LYS A 166 -28.80 5.97 -0.34
C LYS A 166 -29.68 4.87 0.24
N ASN A 167 -29.16 3.63 0.28
CA ASN A 167 -29.84 2.49 0.87
C ASN A 167 -29.58 2.33 2.38
N LYS A 168 -29.04 3.37 3.06
CA LYS A 168 -28.83 3.45 4.51
C LYS A 168 -27.87 2.42 5.09
N PHE A 169 -26.98 1.84 4.28
CA PHE A 169 -25.89 1.00 4.80
C PHE A 169 -24.89 1.84 5.59
N LYS A 170 -24.43 1.30 6.71
CA LYS A 170 -23.20 1.78 7.35
C LYS A 170 -22.02 1.33 6.50
N ILE A 171 -21.08 2.22 6.27
CA ILE A 171 -19.89 1.91 5.44
C ILE A 171 -18.63 2.37 6.13
N ASN A 172 -17.56 1.55 6.04
CA ASN A 172 -16.24 1.88 6.55
C ASN A 172 -15.15 1.49 5.56
N ILE A 173 -14.01 2.16 5.66
CA ILE A 173 -12.74 1.75 5.02
C ILE A 173 -11.78 1.29 6.10
N LEU A 174 -11.12 0.13 5.89
CA LEU A 174 -9.98 -0.31 6.66
C LEU A 174 -8.78 -0.45 5.73
N SER A 175 -7.67 0.24 6.03
CA SER A 175 -6.46 0.22 5.21
C SER A 175 -5.20 0.09 6.06
N GLY A 176 -4.20 -0.55 5.50
CA GLY A 176 -2.84 -0.55 6.05
C GLY A 176 -2.00 0.65 5.63
N ASP A 177 -2.55 1.52 4.76
CA ASP A 177 -1.84 2.73 4.34
C ASP A 177 -1.92 3.84 5.39
N ARG A 178 -1.04 4.83 5.25
CA ARG A 178 -0.96 5.99 6.14
C ARG A 178 -2.23 6.82 6.11
N LYS A 179 -2.50 7.49 7.25
CA LYS A 179 -3.69 8.31 7.48
C LYS A 179 -4.02 9.23 6.30
N GLN A 180 -3.08 10.06 5.89
CA GLN A 180 -3.30 11.11 4.89
C GLN A 180 -3.66 10.52 3.53
N THR A 181 -2.96 9.47 3.11
CA THR A 181 -3.21 8.76 1.85
C THR A 181 -4.62 8.16 1.81
N VAL A 182 -5.03 7.52 2.92
CA VAL A 182 -6.36 6.91 3.00
C VAL A 182 -7.45 7.97 3.07
N LEU A 183 -7.25 9.05 3.84
CA LEU A 183 -8.21 10.15 3.95
C LEU A 183 -8.39 10.91 2.63
N ALA A 184 -7.31 11.14 1.88
CA ALA A 184 -7.37 11.79 0.56
C ALA A 184 -8.23 10.96 -0.42
N LEU A 185 -8.03 9.64 -0.45
CA LEU A 185 -8.84 8.72 -1.25
C LEU A 185 -10.29 8.69 -0.76
N ALA A 186 -10.50 8.54 0.54
CA ALA A 186 -11.81 8.45 1.17
C ALA A 186 -12.67 9.69 0.87
N LYS A 187 -12.09 10.89 0.99
CA LYS A 187 -12.74 12.16 0.62
C LYS A 187 -13.17 12.16 -0.85
N LYS A 188 -12.32 11.68 -1.76
CA LYS A 188 -12.61 11.61 -3.20
C LYS A 188 -13.79 10.68 -3.51
N ILE A 189 -13.98 9.61 -2.74
CA ILE A 189 -15.05 8.62 -2.92
C ILE A 189 -16.32 9.00 -2.16
N GLY A 190 -16.23 9.90 -1.18
CA GLY A 190 -17.36 10.38 -0.39
C GLY A 190 -17.52 9.70 0.98
N PHE A 191 -16.44 9.17 1.56
CA PHE A 191 -16.42 8.75 2.97
C PHE A 191 -16.16 9.92 3.91
N LYS A 192 -16.71 9.83 5.13
CA LYS A 192 -16.37 10.73 6.24
C LYS A 192 -15.11 10.23 6.95
N GLU A 193 -14.35 11.11 7.58
CA GLU A 193 -13.15 10.71 8.34
C GLU A 193 -13.47 9.68 9.43
N SER A 194 -14.61 9.81 10.11
CA SER A 194 -15.07 8.86 11.13
C SER A 194 -15.35 7.44 10.62
N GLU A 195 -15.46 7.26 9.31
CA GLU A 195 -15.72 5.97 8.65
C GLU A 195 -14.43 5.30 8.18
N VAL A 196 -13.27 5.91 8.46
CA VAL A 196 -11.98 5.47 7.92
C VAL A 196 -11.05 5.06 9.04
N LYS A 197 -10.38 3.91 8.88
CA LYS A 197 -9.28 3.49 9.72
C LYS A 197 -8.06 3.20 8.85
N TRP A 198 -6.92 3.63 9.31
CA TRP A 198 -5.63 3.62 8.62
C TRP A 198 -4.55 2.95 9.48
N ASP A 199 -3.36 2.73 8.94
CA ASP A 199 -2.19 2.11 9.59
C ASP A 199 -2.50 0.74 10.23
N LEU A 200 -3.46 -0.02 9.63
CA LEU A 200 -3.91 -1.28 10.18
C LEU A 200 -3.09 -2.47 9.63
N LEU A 201 -2.40 -3.15 10.51
CA LEU A 201 -1.87 -4.49 10.21
C LEU A 201 -3.03 -5.49 9.98
N PRO A 202 -2.80 -6.60 9.26
CA PRO A 202 -3.84 -7.59 8.99
C PRO A 202 -4.61 -8.06 10.24
N GLU A 203 -3.89 -8.30 11.34
CA GLU A 203 -4.46 -8.70 12.63
C GLU A 203 -5.36 -7.62 13.25
N MET A 204 -4.99 -6.36 13.08
CA MET A 204 -5.76 -5.21 13.56
C MET A 204 -7.05 -5.02 12.74
N LYS A 205 -7.01 -5.31 11.42
CA LYS A 205 -8.21 -5.32 10.58
C LYS A 205 -9.23 -6.34 11.10
N LEU A 206 -8.79 -7.57 11.41
CA LEU A 206 -9.66 -8.62 11.96
C LEU A 206 -10.31 -8.19 13.27
N LYS A 207 -9.53 -7.74 14.25
CA LYS A 207 -10.06 -7.23 15.54
C LYS A 207 -11.06 -6.09 15.34
N THR A 208 -10.78 -5.19 14.39
CA THR A 208 -11.70 -4.08 14.08
C THR A 208 -13.03 -4.58 13.54
N ILE A 209 -13.02 -5.59 12.66
CA ILE A 209 -14.24 -6.19 12.11
C ILE A 209 -15.04 -6.89 13.22
N GLU A 210 -14.37 -7.62 14.12
CA GLU A 210 -15.01 -8.28 15.26
C GLU A 210 -15.71 -7.28 16.17
N ASN A 211 -15.05 -6.16 16.48
CA ASN A 211 -15.64 -5.09 17.31
C ASN A 211 -16.82 -4.35 16.65
N LEU A 212 -16.97 -4.45 15.32
CA LEU A 212 -18.07 -3.83 14.58
C LEU A 212 -19.27 -4.77 14.38
N LYS A 213 -19.17 -6.04 14.78
CA LYS A 213 -20.22 -7.07 14.67
C LYS A 213 -21.26 -6.99 15.80
N ILE A 214 -21.30 -5.90 16.56
CA ILE A 214 -22.26 -5.71 17.67
C ILE A 214 -23.56 -5.11 17.14
#